data_b882606936c037bc477230c6522629d9
#
_entry.id   b882606936c037bc477230c6522629d9
#
_cell.length_a   1.000
_cell.length_b   1.000
_cell.length_c   1.000
_cell.angle_alpha   90.00
_cell.angle_beta   90.00
_cell.angle_gamma   90.00
#
_symmetry.space_group_name_H-M   'P 1'
#
loop_
_entity.id
_entity.type
_entity.pdbx_description
1 polymer ?
#
loop_
_entity_poly.entity_id
_entity_poly.type
_entity_poly.pdbx_seq_one_letter_code
_entity_poly.pdbx_strand_id
1 'polypeptide(L)'
;MSEAPPKASSLTPGSLTADSLTSSISTPGSPAPSIQTLSSREIYRNPWMRLREDAILRSNGKEGIYGVVEKEDCALILPIDGDRIWLVEQYRYTIGQRALELPQGGWETAGVDPEELARGELKEETGLAAASMTCLGMQWIAYGFTRQRQYIFLATGLSETEKDPDPEEHDLIVGSFSLAQFESMLLDGTIRDGCTHAAWGLYLTWKSRQQS
;
A
#
# COMPACT_ATOMS: atom_id res chain seq x y z
N MET A 1 -19.00 -9.06 47.12
CA MET A 1 -19.08 -7.86 46.27
C MET A 1 -18.14 -8.07 45.12
N SER A 2 -18.69 -8.44 43.96
CA SER A 2 -17.91 -8.76 42.76
C SER A 2 -17.95 -7.50 41.86
N GLU A 3 -16.79 -6.92 41.64
CA GLU A 3 -16.66 -5.79 40.68
C GLU A 3 -16.74 -6.31 39.26
N ALA A 4 -17.63 -5.71 38.47
CA ALA A 4 -17.77 -5.99 37.05
C ALA A 4 -16.58 -5.40 36.26
N PRO A 5 -16.13 -6.05 35.21
CA PRO A 5 -15.04 -5.53 34.37
C PRO A 5 -15.49 -4.26 33.62
N PRO A 6 -14.57 -3.33 33.34
CA PRO A 6 -14.87 -2.09 32.66
C PRO A 6 -15.38 -2.38 31.22
N LYS A 7 -16.44 -1.68 30.82
CA LYS A 7 -17.00 -1.73 29.46
C LYS A 7 -15.95 -1.26 28.45
N ALA A 8 -15.73 -2.07 27.45
CA ALA A 8 -14.96 -1.68 26.28
C ALA A 8 -15.60 -0.42 25.64
N SER A 9 -14.81 0.63 25.47
CA SER A 9 -15.25 1.83 24.76
C SER A 9 -15.51 1.47 23.30
N SER A 10 -16.74 1.70 22.84
CA SER A 10 -17.12 1.59 21.43
C SER A 10 -16.34 2.64 20.64
N LEU A 11 -15.28 2.21 19.95
CA LEU A 11 -14.66 3.02 18.89
C LEU A 11 -15.62 3.04 17.72
N THR A 12 -16.32 4.14 17.54
CA THR A 12 -17.00 4.49 16.29
C THR A 12 -15.98 4.43 15.17
N PRO A 13 -16.32 3.91 13.96
CA PRO A 13 -15.43 3.96 12.81
C PRO A 13 -15.27 5.42 12.37
N GLY A 14 -14.35 6.14 13.00
CA GLY A 14 -13.88 7.43 12.53
C GLY A 14 -13.04 7.21 11.28
N SER A 15 -13.33 7.95 10.23
CA SER A 15 -12.49 8.10 9.05
C SER A 15 -11.02 8.26 9.51
N LEU A 16 -10.18 7.26 9.21
CA LEU A 16 -8.74 7.36 9.42
C LEU A 16 -8.23 8.39 8.41
N THR A 17 -7.84 9.57 8.87
CA THR A 17 -7.17 10.55 8.03
C THR A 17 -5.70 10.14 7.85
N ALA A 18 -5.10 10.49 6.71
CA ALA A 18 -3.68 10.20 6.43
C ALA A 18 -2.75 10.64 7.57
N ASP A 19 -3.04 11.75 8.23
CA ASP A 19 -2.29 12.25 9.38
C ASP A 19 -2.36 11.35 10.62
N SER A 20 -3.48 10.64 10.83
CA SER A 20 -3.61 9.71 11.96
C SER A 20 -2.79 8.42 11.77
N LEU A 21 -2.42 8.09 10.53
CA LEU A 21 -1.63 6.90 10.18
C LEU A 21 -0.11 7.15 10.26
N THR A 22 0.32 8.40 10.31
CA THR A 22 1.75 8.78 10.35
C THR A 22 2.32 8.90 11.77
N SER A 23 1.47 8.83 12.82
CA SER A 23 1.97 8.85 14.19
C SER A 23 2.87 7.63 14.43
N SER A 24 4.09 7.85 14.89
CA SER A 24 5.06 6.80 15.23
C SER A 24 4.43 5.87 16.28
N ILE A 25 4.03 4.68 15.85
CA ILE A 25 3.64 3.60 16.78
C ILE A 25 4.94 3.07 17.40
N SER A 26 5.44 3.75 18.42
CA SER A 26 6.43 3.14 19.31
C SER A 26 5.68 2.27 20.30
N THR A 27 5.98 1.00 20.37
CA THR A 27 5.53 0.14 21.45
C THR A 27 6.03 0.75 22.76
N PRO A 28 5.20 0.95 23.80
CA PRO A 28 5.68 1.44 25.07
C PRO A 28 6.84 0.58 25.56
N GLY A 29 7.99 1.19 25.86
CA GLY A 29 9.21 0.49 26.28
C GLY A 29 10.16 0.11 25.12
N SER A 30 9.91 0.51 23.89
CA SER A 30 10.90 0.32 22.80
C SER A 30 12.23 0.99 23.14
N PRO A 31 13.37 0.28 22.96
CA PRO A 31 14.68 0.87 23.18
C PRO A 31 14.94 2.02 22.21
N ALA A 32 15.88 2.89 22.55
CA ALA A 32 16.36 3.94 21.65
C ALA A 32 16.86 3.34 20.31
N PRO A 33 16.85 4.11 19.20
CA PRO A 33 17.37 3.64 17.92
C PRO A 33 18.74 2.99 18.06
N SER A 34 18.87 1.77 17.55
CA SER A 34 20.11 0.97 17.67
C SER A 34 21.14 1.29 16.57
N ILE A 35 20.81 2.24 15.67
CA ILE A 35 21.64 2.63 14.53
C ILE A 35 21.66 4.17 14.46
N GLN A 36 22.86 4.74 14.38
CA GLN A 36 23.09 6.15 14.15
C GLN A 36 23.64 6.36 12.74
N THR A 37 23.09 7.30 12.00
CA THR A 37 23.64 7.74 10.71
C THR A 37 24.82 8.67 10.98
N LEU A 38 25.99 8.36 10.43
CA LEU A 38 27.20 9.19 10.51
C LEU A 38 27.31 10.16 9.34
N SER A 39 27.01 9.67 8.14
CA SER A 39 26.97 10.48 6.91
C SER A 39 26.06 9.82 5.89
N SER A 40 25.66 10.58 4.87
CA SER A 40 24.81 10.12 3.78
C SER A 40 25.33 10.65 2.46
N ARG A 41 25.35 9.84 1.41
CA ARG A 41 25.69 10.25 0.05
C ARG A 41 24.69 9.71 -0.96
N GLU A 42 24.33 10.50 -1.96
CA GLU A 42 23.56 10.05 -3.10
C GLU A 42 24.44 9.19 -4.00
N ILE A 43 23.92 8.03 -4.41
CA ILE A 43 24.61 7.08 -5.31
C ILE A 43 24.03 7.18 -6.71
N TYR A 44 22.69 7.28 -6.82
CA TYR A 44 21.97 7.32 -8.08
C TYR A 44 20.64 8.04 -7.92
N ARG A 45 20.20 8.72 -8.97
CA ARG A 45 18.88 9.36 -9.05
C ARG A 45 18.35 9.27 -10.47
N ASN A 46 17.03 9.06 -10.57
CA ASN A 46 16.23 9.23 -11.77
C ASN A 46 14.88 9.89 -11.38
N PRO A 47 13.94 10.12 -12.31
CA PRO A 47 12.64 10.71 -11.97
C PRO A 47 11.85 9.91 -10.93
N TRP A 48 11.96 8.59 -10.92
CA TRP A 48 11.12 7.69 -10.10
C TRP A 48 11.74 7.28 -8.76
N MET A 49 13.05 7.43 -8.58
CA MET A 49 13.70 7.02 -7.34
C MET A 49 15.05 7.71 -7.11
N ARG A 50 15.44 7.71 -5.85
CA ARG A 50 16.78 8.09 -5.39
C ARG A 50 17.37 6.94 -4.59
N LEU A 51 18.62 6.54 -4.89
CA LEU A 51 19.40 5.65 -4.07
C LEU A 51 20.45 6.44 -3.31
N ARG A 52 20.44 6.33 -1.99
CA ARG A 52 21.49 6.85 -1.10
C ARG A 52 22.17 5.73 -0.33
N GLU A 53 23.41 5.98 0.04
CA GLU A 53 24.18 5.13 0.96
C GLU A 53 24.50 5.93 2.22
N ASP A 54 24.18 5.35 3.38
CA ASP A 54 24.44 5.92 4.68
C ASP A 54 25.61 5.15 5.34
N ALA A 55 26.64 5.86 5.81
CA ALA A 55 27.56 5.32 6.79
C ALA A 55 26.86 5.33 8.15
N ILE A 56 26.89 4.19 8.83
CA ILE A 56 26.15 3.99 10.08
C ILE A 56 27.04 3.47 11.20
N LEU A 57 26.66 3.80 12.45
CA LEU A 57 27.22 3.24 13.67
C LEU A 57 26.14 2.45 14.40
N ARG A 58 26.38 1.19 14.66
CA ARG A 58 25.49 0.32 15.43
C ARG A 58 25.72 0.48 16.94
N SER A 59 24.73 0.14 17.76
CA SER A 59 24.81 0.23 19.22
C SER A 59 25.99 -0.58 19.84
N ASN A 60 26.51 -1.57 19.13
CA ASN A 60 27.67 -2.35 19.56
C ASN A 60 29.02 -1.69 19.15
N GLY A 61 29.01 -0.45 18.68
CA GLY A 61 30.19 0.29 18.26
C GLY A 61 30.74 -0.09 16.87
N LYS A 62 30.10 -1.00 16.13
CA LYS A 62 30.54 -1.38 14.79
C LYS A 62 29.98 -0.44 13.73
N GLU A 63 30.86 0.08 12.90
CA GLU A 63 30.49 0.80 11.70
C GLU A 63 29.95 -0.13 10.61
N GLY A 64 29.26 0.45 9.63
CA GLY A 64 28.73 -0.24 8.47
C GLY A 64 28.12 0.72 7.46
N ILE A 65 27.51 0.18 6.43
CA ILE A 65 26.77 0.94 5.43
C ILE A 65 25.33 0.47 5.38
N TYR A 66 24.43 1.34 4.90
CA TYR A 66 23.03 1.04 4.64
C TYR A 66 22.62 1.69 3.31
N GLY A 67 22.15 0.87 2.35
CA GLY A 67 21.57 1.37 1.12
C GLY A 67 20.09 1.65 1.34
N VAL A 68 19.63 2.84 0.95
CA VAL A 68 18.23 3.26 1.08
C VAL A 68 17.71 3.73 -0.27
N VAL A 69 16.64 3.09 -0.73
CA VAL A 69 15.86 3.55 -1.88
C VAL A 69 14.77 4.49 -1.38
N GLU A 70 14.73 5.70 -1.91
CA GLU A 70 13.69 6.68 -1.65
C GLU A 70 12.81 6.81 -2.88
N LYS A 71 11.52 6.63 -2.69
CA LYS A 71 10.44 6.84 -3.66
C LYS A 71 9.32 7.59 -2.99
N GLU A 72 8.52 8.29 -3.79
CA GLU A 72 7.28 8.88 -3.29
C GLU A 72 6.30 7.79 -2.85
N ASP A 73 5.36 8.16 -2.00
CA ASP A 73 4.31 7.26 -1.51
C ASP A 73 3.40 6.83 -2.66
N CYS A 74 2.72 5.71 -2.48
CA CYS A 74 1.80 5.17 -3.47
C CYS A 74 0.48 4.75 -2.83
N ALA A 75 -0.50 4.49 -3.68
CA ALA A 75 -1.78 3.93 -3.30
C ALA A 75 -1.96 2.53 -3.89
N LEU A 76 -2.75 1.70 -3.23
CA LEU A 76 -3.26 0.43 -3.71
C LEU A 76 -4.75 0.38 -3.46
N ILE A 77 -5.49 -0.04 -4.46
CA ILE A 77 -6.94 0.01 -4.45
C ILE A 77 -7.52 -1.41 -4.53
N LEU A 78 -8.51 -1.72 -3.68
CA LEU A 78 -9.39 -2.88 -3.80
C LEU A 78 -10.71 -2.44 -4.44
N PRO A 79 -10.86 -2.54 -5.77
CA PRO A 79 -12.09 -2.16 -6.44
C PRO A 79 -13.09 -3.33 -6.32
N ILE A 80 -14.01 -3.23 -5.37
CA ILE A 80 -14.97 -4.30 -5.06
C ILE A 80 -16.39 -3.79 -5.24
N ASP A 81 -17.19 -4.51 -6.03
CA ASP A 81 -18.64 -4.26 -6.15
C ASP A 81 -19.40 -5.60 -6.12
N GLY A 82 -20.25 -5.77 -5.11
CA GLY A 82 -20.91 -7.03 -4.83
C GLY A 82 -19.93 -8.16 -4.55
N ASP A 83 -19.94 -9.19 -5.41
CA ASP A 83 -19.03 -10.34 -5.36
C ASP A 83 -17.87 -10.25 -6.36
N ARG A 84 -17.67 -9.09 -6.98
CA ARG A 84 -16.66 -8.85 -8.02
C ARG A 84 -15.51 -7.99 -7.52
N ILE A 85 -14.31 -8.29 -8.02
CA ILE A 85 -13.10 -7.50 -7.83
C ILE A 85 -12.42 -7.30 -9.17
N TRP A 86 -11.86 -6.12 -9.41
CA TRP A 86 -11.11 -5.79 -10.63
C TRP A 86 -9.62 -5.85 -10.35
N LEU A 87 -8.90 -6.44 -11.27
CA LEU A 87 -7.45 -6.59 -11.25
C LEU A 87 -6.86 -6.05 -12.54
N VAL A 88 -5.59 -5.74 -12.48
CA VAL A 88 -4.76 -5.36 -13.62
C VAL A 88 -3.68 -6.40 -13.86
N GLU A 89 -3.36 -6.66 -15.13
CA GLU A 89 -2.24 -7.48 -15.52
C GLU A 89 -1.28 -6.65 -16.34
N GLN A 90 -0.03 -6.53 -15.91
CA GLN A 90 1.00 -5.77 -16.61
C GLN A 90 2.34 -6.50 -16.63
N TYR A 91 3.23 -6.09 -17.54
CA TYR A 91 4.59 -6.62 -17.61
C TYR A 91 5.47 -5.94 -16.55
N ARG A 92 5.92 -6.70 -15.57
CA ARG A 92 6.85 -6.23 -14.53
C ARG A 92 8.29 -6.52 -14.95
N TYR A 93 8.96 -5.51 -15.49
CA TYR A 93 10.33 -5.61 -16.02
C TYR A 93 11.32 -6.25 -15.04
N THR A 94 11.24 -5.92 -13.76
CA THR A 94 12.15 -6.40 -12.71
C THR A 94 12.10 -7.91 -12.50
N ILE A 95 10.95 -8.53 -12.76
CA ILE A 95 10.76 -9.99 -12.63
C ILE A 95 10.66 -10.68 -14.00
N GLY A 96 10.70 -9.92 -15.10
CA GLY A 96 10.73 -10.44 -16.47
C GLY A 96 9.46 -11.19 -16.90
N GLN A 97 8.31 -10.90 -16.28
CA GLN A 97 7.04 -11.58 -16.59
C GLN A 97 5.83 -10.66 -16.36
N ARG A 98 4.69 -11.05 -16.92
CA ARG A 98 3.43 -10.40 -16.59
C ARG A 98 2.97 -10.83 -15.20
N ALA A 99 2.40 -9.89 -14.44
CA ALA A 99 1.87 -10.09 -13.10
C ALA A 99 0.43 -9.60 -13.03
N LEU A 100 -0.40 -10.38 -12.37
CA LEU A 100 -1.78 -10.02 -12.03
C LEU A 100 -1.79 -9.47 -10.60
N GLU A 101 -2.35 -8.28 -10.41
CA GLU A 101 -2.30 -7.55 -9.16
C GLU A 101 -3.50 -6.62 -8.98
N LEU A 102 -3.67 -6.05 -7.80
CA LEU A 102 -4.60 -4.95 -7.58
C LEU A 102 -4.08 -3.67 -8.22
N PRO A 103 -4.94 -2.77 -8.72
CA PRO A 103 -4.54 -1.45 -9.19
C PRO A 103 -3.72 -0.73 -8.13
N GLN A 104 -2.54 -0.22 -8.52
CA GLN A 104 -1.60 0.42 -7.60
C GLN A 104 -0.55 1.24 -8.32
N GLY A 105 -0.30 2.43 -7.85
CA GLY A 105 0.74 3.27 -8.39
C GLY A 105 1.02 4.49 -7.52
N GLY A 106 1.85 5.38 -8.03
CA GLY A 106 2.28 6.57 -7.33
C GLY A 106 2.73 7.64 -8.31
N TRP A 107 2.38 8.88 -8.00
CA TRP A 107 2.80 10.02 -8.80
C TRP A 107 4.17 10.54 -8.34
N GLU A 108 4.94 11.10 -9.27
CA GLU A 108 6.25 11.70 -8.97
C GLU A 108 6.14 13.03 -8.18
N THR A 109 4.92 13.47 -7.89
CA THR A 109 4.64 14.71 -7.15
C THR A 109 4.54 14.43 -5.65
N ALA A 110 5.43 15.02 -4.88
CA ALA A 110 5.42 14.88 -3.43
C ALA A 110 4.19 15.55 -2.78
N GLY A 111 3.66 14.92 -1.74
CA GLY A 111 2.63 15.53 -0.88
C GLY A 111 1.22 15.51 -1.46
N VAL A 112 0.94 14.68 -2.45
CA VAL A 112 -0.41 14.44 -2.97
C VAL A 112 -1.26 13.77 -1.89
N ASP A 113 -2.55 14.14 -1.81
CA ASP A 113 -3.49 13.46 -0.93
C ASP A 113 -3.64 11.99 -1.34
N PRO A 114 -3.48 11.03 -0.41
CA PRO A 114 -3.53 9.61 -0.76
C PRO A 114 -4.85 9.13 -1.35
N GLU A 115 -5.99 9.75 -1.01
CA GLU A 115 -7.27 9.41 -1.62
C GLU A 115 -7.36 9.95 -3.05
N GLU A 116 -6.87 11.16 -3.30
CA GLU A 116 -6.79 11.72 -4.64
C GLU A 116 -5.92 10.85 -5.54
N LEU A 117 -4.74 10.45 -5.05
CA LEU A 117 -3.87 9.50 -5.74
C LEU A 117 -4.59 8.19 -6.05
N ALA A 118 -5.25 7.57 -5.06
CA ALA A 118 -5.97 6.31 -5.26
C ALA A 118 -7.12 6.42 -6.29
N ARG A 119 -7.81 7.56 -6.37
CA ARG A 119 -8.84 7.82 -7.37
C ARG A 119 -8.25 8.00 -8.77
N GLY A 120 -7.10 8.65 -8.87
CA GLY A 120 -6.34 8.79 -10.10
C GLY A 120 -5.92 7.43 -10.65
N GLU A 121 -5.19 6.65 -9.86
CA GLU A 121 -4.72 5.31 -10.22
C GLU A 121 -5.86 4.36 -10.63
N LEU A 122 -6.97 4.37 -9.87
CA LEU A 122 -8.15 3.57 -10.23
C LEU A 122 -8.67 3.93 -11.63
N LYS A 123 -8.76 5.22 -11.94
CA LYS A 123 -9.22 5.68 -13.26
C LYS A 123 -8.19 5.37 -14.36
N GLU A 124 -6.94 5.69 -14.14
CA GLU A 124 -5.84 5.54 -15.12
C GLU A 124 -5.66 4.09 -15.52
N GLU A 125 -5.53 3.20 -14.54
CA GLU A 125 -5.28 1.78 -14.80
C GLU A 125 -6.53 1.01 -15.23
N THR A 126 -7.72 1.32 -14.66
CA THR A 126 -8.91 0.47 -14.88
C THR A 126 -10.02 1.11 -15.71
N GLY A 127 -10.05 2.42 -15.84
CA GLY A 127 -11.19 3.14 -16.42
C GLY A 127 -12.42 3.11 -15.50
N LEU A 128 -12.22 2.96 -14.18
CA LEU A 128 -13.31 2.98 -13.19
C LEU A 128 -13.25 4.22 -12.31
N ALA A 129 -14.43 4.67 -11.91
CA ALA A 129 -14.62 5.64 -10.84
C ALA A 129 -15.35 4.97 -9.68
N ALA A 130 -15.11 5.42 -8.44
CA ALA A 130 -15.75 4.91 -7.24
C ALA A 130 -16.59 5.98 -6.56
N ALA A 131 -17.82 5.62 -6.19
CA ALA A 131 -18.68 6.49 -5.39
C ALA A 131 -18.13 6.66 -3.96
N SER A 132 -17.45 5.64 -3.43
CA SER A 132 -16.86 5.69 -2.09
C SER A 132 -15.44 5.13 -2.12
N MET A 133 -14.52 5.83 -1.42
CA MET A 133 -13.16 5.39 -1.12
C MET A 133 -13.03 5.32 0.40
N THR A 134 -12.66 4.14 0.91
CA THR A 134 -12.44 3.92 2.34
C THR A 134 -10.99 3.56 2.57
N CYS A 135 -10.25 4.41 3.27
CA CYS A 135 -8.87 4.10 3.68
C CYS A 135 -8.89 2.96 4.70
N LEU A 136 -8.32 1.82 4.35
CA LEU A 136 -8.18 0.65 5.23
C LEU A 136 -6.94 0.74 6.11
N GLY A 137 -5.92 1.46 5.66
CA GLY A 137 -4.68 1.62 6.39
C GLY A 137 -3.49 1.97 5.50
N MET A 138 -2.30 1.90 6.09
CA MET A 138 -1.03 2.15 5.43
C MET A 138 -0.05 1.02 5.76
N GLN A 139 0.77 0.66 4.79
CA GLN A 139 1.87 -0.29 4.98
C GLN A 139 3.18 0.25 4.42
N TRP A 140 4.29 -0.30 4.89
CA TRP A 140 5.60 -0.12 4.28
C TRP A 140 5.83 -1.24 3.27
N ILE A 141 6.14 -0.91 2.02
CA ILE A 141 6.29 -1.91 0.96
C ILE A 141 7.47 -2.84 1.25
N ALA A 142 8.64 -2.29 1.55
CA ALA A 142 9.85 -3.06 1.80
C ALA A 142 10.79 -2.30 2.75
N TYR A 143 10.37 -2.08 3.99
CA TYR A 143 11.07 -1.25 4.99
C TYR A 143 12.50 -1.73 5.32
N GLY A 144 12.93 -2.88 4.81
CA GLY A 144 14.32 -3.31 4.92
C GLY A 144 15.29 -2.49 4.09
N PHE A 145 14.85 -1.80 3.03
CA PHE A 145 15.70 -0.97 2.17
C PHE A 145 15.00 0.25 1.56
N THR A 146 13.69 0.37 1.63
CA THR A 146 12.96 1.55 1.19
C THR A 146 12.05 2.08 2.29
N ARG A 147 11.79 3.38 2.24
CA ARG A 147 10.85 4.07 3.13
C ARG A 147 9.55 4.46 2.42
N GLN A 148 9.24 3.82 1.31
CA GLN A 148 8.01 4.06 0.56
C GLN A 148 6.81 3.52 1.34
N ARG A 149 5.81 4.38 1.60
CA ARG A 149 4.51 4.01 2.16
C ARG A 149 3.56 3.67 1.03
N GLN A 150 2.64 2.75 1.32
CA GLN A 150 1.53 2.43 0.44
C GLN A 150 0.23 2.54 1.24
N TYR A 151 -0.66 3.42 0.78
CA TYR A 151 -1.99 3.59 1.35
C TYR A 151 -2.97 2.64 0.67
N ILE A 152 -3.77 1.92 1.46
CA ILE A 152 -4.67 0.88 0.97
C ILE A 152 -6.10 1.37 1.06
N PHE A 153 -6.80 1.38 -0.08
CA PHE A 153 -8.16 1.86 -0.19
C PHE A 153 -9.11 0.76 -0.69
N LEU A 154 -10.30 0.70 -0.09
CA LEU A 154 -11.44 -0.01 -0.63
C LEU A 154 -12.27 0.96 -1.48
N ALA A 155 -12.44 0.65 -2.75
CA ALA A 155 -13.29 1.39 -3.68
C ALA A 155 -14.60 0.64 -3.92
N THR A 156 -15.73 1.30 -3.72
CA THR A 156 -17.07 0.72 -3.89
C THR A 156 -18.01 1.64 -4.65
N GLY A 157 -19.13 1.06 -5.17
CA GLY A 157 -20.05 1.80 -6.03
C GLY A 157 -19.35 2.19 -7.34
N LEU A 158 -18.80 1.19 -8.01
CA LEU A 158 -17.98 1.38 -9.19
C LEU A 158 -18.84 1.73 -10.41
N SER A 159 -18.29 2.60 -11.24
CA SER A 159 -18.88 2.97 -12.54
C SER A 159 -17.80 3.12 -13.58
N GLU A 160 -18.11 2.80 -14.82
CA GLU A 160 -17.18 3.02 -15.94
C GLU A 160 -16.98 4.52 -16.17
N THR A 161 -15.77 4.90 -16.48
CA THR A 161 -15.38 6.24 -16.90
C THR A 161 -14.39 6.17 -18.04
N GLU A 162 -14.04 7.29 -18.61
CA GLU A 162 -13.02 7.35 -19.66
C GLU A 162 -11.64 6.97 -19.08
N LYS A 163 -11.02 5.95 -19.67
CA LYS A 163 -9.67 5.51 -19.29
C LYS A 163 -8.65 6.54 -19.78
N ASP A 164 -7.71 6.89 -18.91
CA ASP A 164 -6.64 7.85 -19.22
C ASP A 164 -5.29 7.24 -18.79
N PRO A 165 -4.83 6.19 -19.52
CA PRO A 165 -3.66 5.44 -19.12
C PRO A 165 -2.39 6.27 -19.26
N ASP A 166 -1.45 6.08 -18.32
CA ASP A 166 -0.10 6.56 -18.47
C ASP A 166 0.52 5.96 -19.76
N PRO A 167 1.24 6.75 -20.56
CA PRO A 167 1.94 6.23 -21.74
C PRO A 167 2.86 5.04 -21.49
N GLU A 168 3.39 4.90 -20.27
CA GLU A 168 4.24 3.78 -19.87
C GLU A 168 3.43 2.48 -19.56
N GLU A 169 2.10 2.59 -19.38
CA GLU A 169 1.19 1.49 -19.02
C GLU A 169 0.27 1.05 -20.16
N HIS A 170 0.68 1.32 -21.41
CA HIS A 170 -0.11 1.07 -22.62
C HIS A 170 -0.51 -0.41 -22.85
N ASP A 171 0.19 -1.37 -22.23
CA ASP A 171 -0.05 -2.81 -22.34
C ASP A 171 -0.82 -3.42 -21.15
N LEU A 172 -1.34 -2.58 -20.26
CA LEU A 172 -2.10 -2.98 -19.07
C LEU A 172 -3.47 -3.55 -19.46
N ILE A 173 -3.75 -4.76 -18.96
CA ILE A 173 -5.00 -5.49 -19.20
C ILE A 173 -5.83 -5.49 -17.92
N VAL A 174 -7.08 -5.05 -18.02
CA VAL A 174 -8.04 -5.06 -16.89
C VAL A 174 -8.90 -6.31 -16.94
N GLY A 175 -9.04 -6.99 -15.82
CA GLY A 175 -9.91 -8.15 -15.67
C GLY A 175 -10.81 -8.03 -14.43
N SER A 176 -12.04 -8.58 -14.53
CA SER A 176 -12.98 -8.63 -13.42
C SER A 176 -13.24 -10.09 -13.05
N PHE A 177 -13.10 -10.41 -11.77
CA PHE A 177 -13.17 -11.77 -11.22
C PHE A 177 -14.17 -11.84 -10.07
N SER A 178 -14.74 -13.02 -9.80
CA SER A 178 -15.46 -13.20 -8.53
C SER A 178 -14.48 -13.23 -7.36
N LEU A 179 -14.93 -12.86 -6.16
CA LEU A 179 -14.07 -12.93 -4.96
C LEU A 179 -13.55 -14.36 -4.74
N ALA A 180 -14.35 -15.39 -5.03
CA ALA A 180 -13.90 -16.78 -4.92
C ALA A 180 -12.80 -17.14 -5.93
N GLN A 181 -12.86 -16.63 -7.18
CA GLN A 181 -11.78 -16.78 -8.16
C GLN A 181 -10.52 -16.06 -7.69
N PHE A 182 -10.66 -14.84 -7.20
CA PHE A 182 -9.54 -14.06 -6.67
C PHE A 182 -8.84 -14.79 -5.51
N GLU A 183 -9.60 -15.29 -4.54
CA GLU A 183 -9.03 -16.06 -3.42
C GLU A 183 -8.32 -17.34 -3.90
N SER A 184 -8.89 -18.03 -4.90
CA SER A 184 -8.23 -19.19 -5.51
C SER A 184 -6.89 -18.82 -6.15
N MET A 185 -6.84 -17.69 -6.89
CA MET A 185 -5.61 -17.19 -7.52
C MET A 185 -4.53 -16.75 -6.53
N LEU A 186 -4.92 -16.27 -5.33
CA LEU A 186 -3.98 -16.03 -4.24
C LEU A 186 -3.38 -17.35 -3.71
N LEU A 187 -4.20 -18.40 -3.55
CA LEU A 187 -3.77 -19.67 -2.97
C LEU A 187 -2.93 -20.50 -3.94
N ASP A 188 -3.23 -20.50 -5.23
CA ASP A 188 -2.52 -21.29 -6.24
C ASP A 188 -1.27 -20.60 -6.78
N GLY A 189 -1.02 -19.35 -6.37
CA GLY A 189 0.14 -18.56 -6.77
C GLY A 189 0.03 -17.95 -8.17
N THR A 190 -1.15 -17.84 -8.74
CA THR A 190 -1.42 -17.03 -9.93
C THR A 190 -1.16 -15.55 -9.62
N ILE A 191 -1.65 -15.08 -8.47
CA ILE A 191 -1.32 -13.76 -7.92
C ILE A 191 -0.16 -13.92 -6.93
N ARG A 192 0.97 -13.25 -7.21
CA ARG A 192 2.20 -13.31 -6.39
C ARG A 192 2.63 -11.96 -5.84
N ASP A 193 1.90 -10.90 -6.17
CA ASP A 193 2.19 -9.57 -5.63
C ASP A 193 1.92 -9.51 -4.13
N GLY A 194 2.98 -9.26 -3.35
CA GLY A 194 2.90 -9.21 -1.89
C GLY A 194 2.02 -8.07 -1.38
N CYS A 195 1.93 -6.96 -2.11
CA CYS A 195 1.07 -5.83 -1.76
C CYS A 195 -0.42 -6.22 -1.88
N THR A 196 -0.79 -6.93 -2.96
CA THR A 196 -2.13 -7.50 -3.15
C THR A 196 -2.51 -8.46 -2.02
N HIS A 197 -1.61 -9.38 -1.63
CA HIS A 197 -1.85 -10.29 -0.50
C HIS A 197 -2.06 -9.54 0.82
N ALA A 198 -1.23 -8.55 1.11
CA ALA A 198 -1.34 -7.76 2.34
C ALA A 198 -2.63 -6.93 2.37
N ALA A 199 -3.00 -6.30 1.26
CA ALA A 199 -4.24 -5.54 1.12
C ALA A 199 -5.47 -6.41 1.33
N TRP A 200 -5.49 -7.63 0.78
CA TRP A 200 -6.57 -8.59 1.01
C TRP A 200 -6.69 -8.98 2.48
N GLY A 201 -5.58 -9.28 3.15
CA GLY A 201 -5.57 -9.57 4.59
C GLY A 201 -6.13 -8.42 5.43
N LEU A 202 -5.78 -7.16 5.10
CA LEU A 202 -6.30 -5.97 5.76
C LEU A 202 -7.80 -5.79 5.50
N TYR A 203 -8.27 -5.99 4.26
CA TYR A 203 -9.68 -5.95 3.92
C TYR A 203 -10.51 -6.99 4.69
N LEU A 204 -10.06 -8.24 4.77
CA LEU A 204 -10.75 -9.29 5.53
C LEU A 204 -10.85 -8.93 7.02
N THR A 205 -9.78 -8.37 7.59
CA THR A 205 -9.76 -7.91 8.98
C THR A 205 -10.73 -6.75 9.21
N TRP A 206 -10.75 -5.79 8.30
CA TRP A 206 -11.71 -4.67 8.34
C TRP A 206 -13.15 -5.17 8.21
N LYS A 207 -13.43 -6.02 7.21
CA LYS A 207 -14.77 -6.59 6.95
C LYS A 207 -15.33 -7.35 8.15
N SER A 208 -14.50 -8.14 8.84
CA SER A 208 -14.93 -8.89 10.02
C SER A 208 -15.40 -7.97 11.17
N ARG A 209 -14.79 -6.78 11.30
CA ARG A 209 -15.19 -5.78 12.32
C ARG A 209 -16.48 -5.04 11.98
N GLN A 210 -16.87 -4.98 10.70
CA GLN A 210 -18.16 -4.37 10.31
C GLN A 210 -19.36 -5.28 10.60
N GLN A 211 -19.11 -6.58 10.80
CA GLN A 211 -20.14 -7.59 11.07
C GLN A 211 -20.32 -7.90 12.56
N SER A 212 -19.48 -7.31 13.41
CA SER A 212 -19.49 -7.46 14.87
C SER A 212 -20.19 -6.31 15.55
#